data_4ec85fb81daf407445c48201977e4a78
#
_entry.id   4ec85fb81daf407445c48201977e4a78
#
_cell.length_a   1.000
_cell.length_b   1.000
_cell.length_c   1.000
_cell.angle_alpha   90.00
_cell.angle_beta   90.00
_cell.angle_gamma   90.00
#
_symmetry.space_group_name_H-M   'P 1'
#
loop_
_entity.id
_entity.type
_entity.pdbx_description
1 polymer ?
#
loop_
_entity_poly.entity_id
_entity_poly.type
_entity_poly.pdbx_seq_one_letter_code
_entity_poly.pdbx_strand_id
1 'polypeptide(L)'
;MPLPAPFLPVLHQLHAALRDRQILWVITGSTGFALRGLPFTPNDIDLQTDEAGAYALEAALSEFVVQPVAFSGTERIRSHFGQLRMGGIKVEIMGDVQKLVNGRWQPPPNLTQHREWVPIDGLTLPVLSLAYEREAYAQMGRMETAVRLQNWLEKQATARKTPDDSTRHFP
;
A
#
# COMPACT_ATOMS: atom_id res chain seq x y z
N MET A 1 -15.84 0.60 -5.25
CA MET A 1 -15.90 -0.55 -6.17
C MET A 1 -15.15 -1.70 -5.54
N PRO A 2 -15.57 -2.94 -5.70
CA PRO A 2 -14.80 -4.06 -5.20
C PRO A 2 -13.46 -4.17 -5.95
N LEU A 3 -12.46 -4.73 -5.27
CA LEU A 3 -11.19 -5.09 -5.87
C LEU A 3 -11.42 -5.96 -7.12
N PRO A 4 -10.73 -5.73 -8.26
CA PRO A 4 -10.91 -6.57 -9.45
C PRO A 4 -10.64 -8.05 -9.14
N ALA A 5 -11.46 -8.95 -9.70
CA ALA A 5 -11.42 -10.37 -9.40
C ALA A 5 -10.02 -11.03 -9.47
N PRO A 6 -9.13 -10.68 -10.42
CA PRO A 6 -7.79 -11.28 -10.50
C PRO A 6 -6.85 -10.94 -9.33
N PHE A 7 -7.13 -9.87 -8.57
CA PHE A 7 -6.24 -9.42 -7.49
C PHE A 7 -6.30 -10.31 -6.25
N LEU A 8 -7.47 -10.78 -5.89
CA LEU A 8 -7.67 -11.53 -4.65
C LEU A 8 -6.83 -12.81 -4.57
N PRO A 9 -6.78 -13.67 -5.60
CA PRO A 9 -5.88 -14.84 -5.61
C PRO A 9 -4.40 -14.47 -5.44
N VAL A 10 -3.96 -13.36 -6.05
CA VAL A 10 -2.57 -12.89 -5.91
C VAL A 10 -2.29 -12.40 -4.49
N LEU A 11 -3.22 -11.70 -3.86
CA LEU A 11 -3.09 -11.28 -2.46
C LEU A 11 -3.04 -12.47 -1.49
N HIS A 12 -3.83 -13.51 -1.74
CA HIS A 12 -3.74 -14.78 -0.99
C HIS A 12 -2.37 -15.43 -1.15
N GLN A 13 -1.84 -15.47 -2.38
CA GLN A 13 -0.53 -16.04 -2.68
C GLN A 13 0.61 -15.24 -2.02
N LEU A 14 0.57 -13.90 -2.08
CA LEU A 14 1.50 -13.01 -1.38
C LEU A 14 1.46 -13.24 0.13
N HIS A 15 0.26 -13.26 0.72
CA HIS A 15 0.09 -13.50 2.15
C HIS A 15 0.64 -14.87 2.55
N ALA A 16 0.32 -15.94 1.81
CA ALA A 16 0.81 -17.28 2.11
C ALA A 16 2.35 -17.39 2.04
N ALA A 17 2.96 -16.72 1.08
CA ALA A 17 4.43 -16.71 0.91
C ALA A 17 5.16 -15.89 1.99
N LEU A 18 4.52 -14.86 2.55
CA LEU A 18 5.20 -13.85 3.36
C LEU A 18 4.83 -13.87 4.85
N ARG A 19 3.69 -14.43 5.24
CA ARG A 19 3.16 -14.36 6.62
C ARG A 19 4.10 -14.91 7.70
N ASP A 20 4.87 -15.95 7.38
CA ASP A 20 5.78 -16.62 8.31
C ASP A 20 7.23 -16.11 8.19
N ARG A 21 7.44 -15.02 7.42
CA ARG A 21 8.75 -14.40 7.21
C ARG A 21 8.86 -13.08 7.96
N GLN A 22 10.02 -12.81 8.51
CA GLN A 22 10.31 -11.55 9.19
C GLN A 22 10.72 -10.47 8.18
N ILE A 23 9.81 -10.16 7.25
CA ILE A 23 10.00 -9.11 6.26
C ILE A 23 9.02 -7.98 6.57
N LEU A 24 9.52 -6.77 6.72
CA LEU A 24 8.69 -5.57 6.82
C LEU A 24 8.21 -5.19 5.42
N TRP A 25 6.92 -5.28 5.18
CA TRP A 25 6.31 -4.88 3.91
C TRP A 25 4.90 -4.33 4.11
N VAL A 26 4.45 -3.52 3.19
CA VAL A 26 3.09 -2.97 3.14
C VAL A 26 2.62 -2.84 1.70
N ILE A 27 1.31 -3.01 1.47
CA ILE A 27 0.66 -2.65 0.21
C ILE A 27 0.43 -1.14 0.21
N THR A 28 0.71 -0.47 -0.91
CA THR A 28 0.53 0.97 -1.09
C THR A 28 -0.24 1.28 -2.37
N GLY A 29 -0.56 2.55 -2.61
CA GLY A 29 -1.19 3.03 -3.85
C GLY A 29 -2.61 2.52 -4.05
N SER A 30 -3.01 2.43 -5.32
CA SER A 30 -4.41 2.16 -5.71
C SER A 30 -4.97 0.85 -5.18
N THR A 31 -4.15 -0.19 -5.05
CA THR A 31 -4.56 -1.45 -4.42
C THR A 31 -4.83 -1.24 -2.93
N GLY A 32 -3.96 -0.54 -2.20
CA GLY A 32 -4.18 -0.18 -0.80
C GLY A 32 -5.46 0.64 -0.59
N PHE A 33 -5.79 1.52 -1.52
CA PHE A 33 -7.03 2.32 -1.48
C PHE A 33 -8.25 1.44 -1.73
N ALA A 34 -8.22 0.59 -2.74
CA ALA A 34 -9.32 -0.32 -3.08
C ALA A 34 -9.61 -1.31 -1.94
N LEU A 35 -8.57 -1.82 -1.26
CA LEU A 35 -8.71 -2.69 -0.08
C LEU A 35 -9.49 -2.03 1.06
N ARG A 36 -9.43 -0.70 1.17
CA ARG A 36 -10.19 0.10 2.16
C ARG A 36 -11.56 0.56 1.65
N GLY A 37 -11.96 0.15 0.45
CA GLY A 37 -13.24 0.51 -0.17
C GLY A 37 -13.26 1.87 -0.85
N LEU A 38 -12.12 2.54 -1.04
CA LEU A 38 -12.06 3.77 -1.83
C LEU A 38 -12.34 3.45 -3.31
N PRO A 39 -12.97 4.38 -4.05
CA PRO A 39 -13.33 4.17 -5.46
C PRO A 39 -12.11 4.35 -6.39
N PHE A 40 -11.11 3.51 -6.19
CA PHE A 40 -9.96 3.38 -7.07
C PHE A 40 -9.98 2.00 -7.73
N THR A 41 -9.61 1.95 -9.01
CA THR A 41 -9.42 0.70 -9.76
C THR A 41 -7.92 0.46 -9.91
N PRO A 42 -7.35 -0.52 -9.20
CA PRO A 42 -5.93 -0.81 -9.31
C PRO A 42 -5.61 -1.54 -10.62
N ASN A 43 -4.42 -1.28 -11.17
CA ASN A 43 -3.86 -1.98 -12.32
C ASN A 43 -2.69 -2.90 -11.94
N ASP A 44 -2.13 -2.69 -10.76
CA ASP A 44 -0.96 -3.40 -10.22
C ASP A 44 -1.03 -3.46 -8.69
N ILE A 45 -0.09 -4.18 -8.09
CA ILE A 45 0.11 -4.24 -6.65
C ILE A 45 1.47 -3.65 -6.34
N ASP A 46 1.49 -2.56 -5.58
CA ASP A 46 2.70 -1.90 -5.12
C ASP A 46 3.04 -2.36 -3.69
N LEU A 47 4.23 -2.91 -3.49
CA LEU A 47 4.77 -3.31 -2.19
C LEU A 47 5.87 -2.35 -1.79
N GLN A 48 5.71 -1.64 -0.68
CA GLN A 48 6.79 -0.90 -0.05
C GLN A 48 7.43 -1.70 1.08
N THR A 49 8.74 -1.56 1.20
CA THR A 49 9.58 -2.23 2.19
C THR A 49 10.84 -1.39 2.46
N ASP A 50 11.75 -1.85 3.30
CA ASP A 50 13.12 -1.34 3.40
C ASP A 50 14.04 -2.00 2.36
N GLU A 51 15.30 -1.58 2.28
CA GLU A 51 16.29 -2.15 1.35
C GLU A 51 16.42 -3.67 1.53
N ALA A 52 16.64 -4.13 2.76
CA ALA A 52 16.80 -5.56 3.04
C ALA A 52 15.53 -6.35 2.68
N GLY A 53 14.37 -5.78 2.97
CA GLY A 53 13.06 -6.35 2.62
C GLY A 53 12.86 -6.48 1.12
N ALA A 54 13.36 -5.55 0.30
CA ALA A 54 13.22 -5.63 -1.15
C ALA A 54 13.89 -6.88 -1.72
N TYR A 55 15.12 -7.16 -1.31
CA TYR A 55 15.84 -8.37 -1.73
C TYR A 55 15.27 -9.64 -1.10
N ALA A 56 14.76 -9.56 0.12
CA ALA A 56 14.10 -10.70 0.78
C ALA A 56 12.76 -11.06 0.11
N LEU A 57 11.97 -10.05 -0.33
CA LEU A 57 10.76 -10.26 -1.12
C LEU A 57 11.08 -10.91 -2.46
N GLU A 58 12.10 -10.41 -3.17
CA GLU A 58 12.56 -11.01 -4.43
C GLU A 58 12.93 -12.48 -4.25
N ALA A 59 13.72 -12.79 -3.22
CA ALA A 59 14.12 -14.17 -2.94
C ALA A 59 12.93 -15.08 -2.58
N ALA A 60 11.98 -14.57 -1.79
CA ALA A 60 10.80 -15.32 -1.38
C ALA A 60 9.83 -15.60 -2.54
N LEU A 61 9.84 -14.75 -3.57
CA LEU A 61 8.93 -14.77 -4.73
C LEU A 61 9.71 -14.95 -6.05
N SER A 62 10.86 -15.60 -5.99
CA SER A 62 11.85 -15.68 -7.09
C SER A 62 11.28 -16.26 -8.38
N GLU A 63 10.33 -17.17 -8.32
CA GLU A 63 9.67 -17.76 -9.49
C GLU A 63 8.82 -16.77 -10.31
N PHE A 64 8.45 -15.61 -9.71
CA PHE A 64 7.63 -14.59 -10.35
C PHE A 64 8.43 -13.39 -10.84
N VAL A 65 9.74 -13.34 -10.59
CA VAL A 65 10.60 -12.20 -10.93
C VAL A 65 10.67 -12.01 -12.45
N VAL A 66 10.33 -10.81 -12.91
CA VAL A 66 10.50 -10.37 -14.30
C VAL A 66 11.56 -9.28 -14.43
N GLN A 67 11.78 -8.52 -13.35
CA GLN A 67 12.87 -7.55 -13.23
C GLN A 67 13.47 -7.68 -11.83
N PRO A 68 14.74 -8.09 -11.71
CA PRO A 68 15.43 -8.17 -10.43
C PRO A 68 15.49 -6.82 -9.70
N VAL A 69 15.48 -6.88 -8.36
CA VAL A 69 15.63 -5.69 -7.52
C VAL A 69 17.00 -5.06 -7.73
N ALA A 70 17.01 -3.76 -8.03
CA ALA A 70 18.21 -2.94 -8.08
C ALA A 70 17.88 -1.51 -7.66
N PHE A 71 18.88 -0.80 -7.10
CA PHE A 71 18.71 0.62 -6.83
C PHE A 71 18.56 1.40 -8.13
N SER A 72 17.45 2.10 -8.26
CA SER A 72 17.12 2.87 -9.46
C SER A 72 16.22 4.04 -9.11
N GLY A 73 16.06 4.97 -10.06
CA GLY A 73 15.19 6.10 -9.81
C GLY A 73 14.95 6.96 -11.03
N THR A 74 14.04 7.91 -10.83
CA THR A 74 13.76 9.03 -11.71
C THR A 74 14.32 10.31 -11.09
N GLU A 75 14.06 11.45 -11.72
CA GLU A 75 14.42 12.77 -11.15
C GLU A 75 13.70 13.07 -9.82
N ARG A 76 12.62 12.35 -9.48
CA ARG A 76 11.76 12.67 -8.33
C ARG A 76 11.60 11.55 -7.30
N ILE A 77 11.82 10.31 -7.70
CA ILE A 77 11.68 9.12 -6.83
C ILE A 77 12.84 8.18 -7.12
N ARG A 78 13.38 7.59 -6.06
CA ARG A 78 14.36 6.51 -6.13
C ARG A 78 14.11 5.45 -5.07
N SER A 79 14.44 4.20 -5.36
CA SER A 79 14.25 3.06 -4.47
C SER A 79 15.08 1.85 -4.92
N HIS A 80 15.14 0.81 -4.08
CA HIS A 80 15.49 -0.53 -4.52
C HIS A 80 14.26 -1.15 -5.20
N PHE A 81 14.25 -1.14 -6.53
CA PHE A 81 13.08 -1.41 -7.34
C PHE A 81 13.21 -2.73 -8.10
N GLY A 82 12.15 -3.54 -8.06
CA GLY A 82 11.99 -4.76 -8.84
C GLY A 82 10.55 -5.01 -9.25
N GLN A 83 10.35 -5.93 -10.21
CA GLN A 83 9.02 -6.30 -10.68
C GLN A 83 8.82 -7.80 -10.70
N LEU A 84 7.62 -8.21 -10.32
CA LEU A 84 7.13 -9.58 -10.41
C LEU A 84 5.89 -9.62 -11.30
N ARG A 85 5.56 -10.82 -11.79
CA ARG A 85 4.28 -11.09 -12.45
C ARG A 85 3.62 -12.30 -11.80
N MET A 86 2.48 -12.06 -11.15
CA MET A 86 1.75 -13.07 -10.39
C MET A 86 0.29 -13.11 -10.87
N GLY A 87 -0.18 -14.27 -11.34
CA GLY A 87 -1.55 -14.41 -11.83
C GLY A 87 -1.94 -13.40 -12.93
N GLY A 88 -0.96 -12.99 -13.76
CA GLY A 88 -1.16 -11.94 -14.76
C GLY A 88 -1.07 -10.51 -14.23
N ILE A 89 -1.04 -10.30 -12.91
CA ILE A 89 -0.92 -8.99 -12.27
C ILE A 89 0.55 -8.61 -12.14
N LYS A 90 0.87 -7.36 -12.46
CA LYS A 90 2.18 -6.76 -12.16
C LYS A 90 2.26 -6.49 -10.65
N VAL A 91 3.35 -6.91 -10.01
CA VAL A 91 3.66 -6.59 -8.61
C VAL A 91 4.98 -5.85 -8.58
N GLU A 92 5.01 -4.65 -8.03
CA GLU A 92 6.21 -3.83 -7.90
C GLU A 92 6.74 -3.88 -6.47
N ILE A 93 8.06 -4.05 -6.35
CA ILE A 93 8.79 -3.99 -5.07
C ILE A 93 9.52 -2.66 -5.02
N MET A 94 9.35 -1.92 -3.93
CA MET A 94 9.97 -0.61 -3.71
C MET A 94 10.58 -0.57 -2.30
N GLY A 95 11.90 -0.80 -2.20
CA GLY A 95 12.65 -0.71 -0.95
C GLY A 95 13.22 0.69 -0.74
N ASP A 96 13.10 1.21 0.48
CA ASP A 96 13.64 2.51 0.88
C ASP A 96 13.29 3.65 -0.10
N VAL A 97 11.98 3.79 -0.37
CA VAL A 97 11.47 4.83 -1.28
C VAL A 97 11.83 6.22 -0.78
N GLN A 98 12.58 6.95 -1.58
CA GLN A 98 12.92 8.34 -1.34
C GLN A 98 12.29 9.25 -2.40
N LYS A 99 11.77 10.39 -1.97
CA LYS A 99 11.16 11.42 -2.82
C LYS A 99 11.98 12.69 -2.77
N LEU A 100 12.12 13.35 -3.93
CA LEU A 100 12.72 14.68 -4.00
C LEU A 100 11.64 15.73 -3.72
N VAL A 101 11.78 16.43 -2.61
CA VAL A 101 10.86 17.49 -2.19
C VAL A 101 11.66 18.76 -1.95
N ASN A 102 11.31 19.85 -2.63
CA ASN A 102 12.01 21.15 -2.52
C ASN A 102 13.54 21.00 -2.69
N GLY A 103 13.98 20.22 -3.69
CA GLY A 103 15.39 20.02 -4.00
C GLY A 103 16.17 19.13 -3.01
N ARG A 104 15.48 18.46 -2.10
CA ARG A 104 16.11 17.55 -1.11
C ARG A 104 15.47 16.16 -1.15
N TRP A 105 16.29 15.12 -1.17
CA TRP A 105 15.84 13.76 -1.00
C TRP A 105 15.37 13.55 0.44
N GLN A 106 14.11 13.18 0.58
CA GLN A 106 13.54 12.84 1.88
C GLN A 106 14.00 11.44 2.30
N PRO A 107 14.19 11.18 3.61
CA PRO A 107 14.48 9.83 4.09
C PRO A 107 13.34 8.88 3.76
N PRO A 108 13.62 7.56 3.68
CA PRO A 108 12.57 6.56 3.53
C PRO A 108 11.53 6.64 4.66
N PRO A 109 10.27 6.28 4.41
CA PRO A 109 9.25 6.28 5.45
C PRO A 109 9.54 5.23 6.52
N ASN A 110 9.19 5.53 7.77
CA ASN A 110 9.14 4.51 8.81
C ASN A 110 7.87 3.65 8.63
N LEU A 111 7.99 2.56 7.89
CA LEU A 111 6.84 1.70 7.56
C LEU A 111 6.21 1.06 8.81
N THR A 112 6.97 0.82 9.87
CA THR A 112 6.42 0.28 11.13
C THR A 112 5.42 1.25 11.75
N GLN A 113 5.68 2.57 11.67
CA GLN A 113 4.77 3.61 12.18
C GLN A 113 3.56 3.83 11.28
N HIS A 114 3.71 3.61 9.99
CA HIS A 114 2.67 3.90 8.97
C HIS A 114 1.94 2.65 8.48
N ARG A 115 2.23 1.48 9.02
CA ARG A 115 1.55 0.23 8.68
C ARG A 115 0.22 0.12 9.42
N GLU A 116 -0.82 -0.15 8.67
CA GLU A 116 -2.15 -0.51 9.17
C GLU A 116 -2.53 -1.91 8.68
N TRP A 117 -3.42 -2.57 9.40
CA TRP A 117 -3.87 -3.91 9.05
C TRP A 117 -5.29 -3.85 8.51
N VAL A 118 -5.51 -4.35 7.31
CA VAL A 118 -6.79 -4.31 6.61
C VAL A 118 -7.31 -5.73 6.38
N PRO A 119 -8.49 -6.07 6.93
CA PRO A 119 -9.11 -7.36 6.70
C PRO A 119 -9.75 -7.41 5.30
N ILE A 120 -9.52 -8.50 4.57
CA ILE A 120 -10.15 -8.81 3.29
C ILE A 120 -10.20 -10.32 3.08
N ASP A 121 -11.39 -10.87 2.78
CA ASP A 121 -11.58 -12.29 2.42
C ASP A 121 -10.85 -13.29 3.34
N GLY A 122 -11.00 -13.11 4.65
CA GLY A 122 -10.33 -13.96 5.66
C GLY A 122 -8.84 -13.70 5.86
N LEU A 123 -8.24 -12.78 5.09
CA LEU A 123 -6.86 -12.31 5.28
C LEU A 123 -6.83 -11.06 6.15
N THR A 124 -5.66 -10.80 6.72
CA THR A 124 -5.32 -9.49 7.31
C THR A 124 -4.02 -9.03 6.67
N LEU A 125 -4.09 -8.00 5.84
CA LEU A 125 -2.98 -7.52 5.01
C LEU A 125 -2.38 -6.24 5.58
N PRO A 126 -1.03 -6.09 5.55
CA PRO A 126 -0.37 -4.84 5.91
C PRO A 126 -0.51 -3.83 4.77
N VAL A 127 -1.03 -2.66 5.08
CA VAL A 127 -1.30 -1.60 4.10
C VAL A 127 -0.77 -0.27 4.65
N LEU A 128 -0.21 0.56 3.79
CA LEU A 128 0.30 1.88 4.18
C LEU A 128 -0.85 2.79 4.61
N SER A 129 -0.67 3.58 5.68
CA SER A 129 -1.73 4.44 6.21
C SER A 129 -2.17 5.49 5.19
N LEU A 130 -3.49 5.73 5.10
CA LEU A 130 -4.02 6.75 4.18
C LEU A 130 -3.55 8.16 4.53
N ALA A 131 -3.32 8.45 5.80
CA ALA A 131 -2.81 9.74 6.24
C ALA A 131 -1.39 9.99 5.69
N TYR A 132 -0.52 8.99 5.76
CA TYR A 132 0.82 9.07 5.15
C TYR A 132 0.74 9.16 3.63
N GLU A 133 -0.08 8.33 2.98
CA GLU A 133 -0.24 8.36 1.52
C GLU A 133 -0.73 9.72 1.03
N ARG A 134 -1.74 10.30 1.70
CA ARG A 134 -2.23 11.65 1.40
C ARG A 134 -1.10 12.68 1.41
N GLU A 135 -0.29 12.67 2.46
CA GLU A 135 0.85 13.58 2.59
C GLU A 135 1.88 13.36 1.46
N ALA A 136 2.22 12.10 1.20
CA ALA A 136 3.16 11.72 0.15
C ALA A 136 2.69 12.16 -1.25
N TYR A 137 1.41 11.97 -1.56
CA TYR A 137 0.82 12.40 -2.84
C TYR A 137 0.82 13.93 -2.97
N ALA A 138 0.50 14.66 -1.89
CA ALA A 138 0.57 16.12 -1.86
C ALA A 138 2.00 16.63 -2.11
N GLN A 139 3.00 16.05 -1.43
CA GLN A 139 4.41 16.39 -1.62
C GLN A 139 4.92 16.13 -3.04
N MET A 140 4.38 15.12 -3.70
CA MET A 140 4.68 14.81 -5.11
C MET A 140 3.90 15.67 -6.12
N GLY A 141 3.06 16.60 -5.66
CA GLY A 141 2.21 17.43 -6.51
C GLY A 141 1.00 16.70 -7.12
N ARG A 142 0.69 15.48 -6.66
CA ARG A 142 -0.48 14.71 -7.10
C ARG A 142 -1.71 15.09 -6.28
N MET A 143 -2.13 16.34 -6.41
CA MET A 143 -3.15 16.97 -5.55
C MET A 143 -4.53 16.33 -5.69
N GLU A 144 -4.92 15.89 -6.88
CA GLU A 144 -6.22 15.22 -7.08
C GLU A 144 -6.35 13.98 -6.18
N THR A 145 -5.35 13.11 -6.20
CA THR A 145 -5.33 11.93 -5.33
C THR A 145 -5.30 12.32 -3.85
N ALA A 146 -4.44 13.28 -3.48
CA ALA A 146 -4.34 13.76 -2.10
C ALA A 146 -5.70 14.27 -1.57
N VAL A 147 -6.44 15.04 -2.36
CA VAL A 147 -7.78 15.53 -2.01
C VAL A 147 -8.79 14.39 -1.88
N ARG A 148 -8.76 13.40 -2.78
CA ARG A 148 -9.65 12.23 -2.67
C ARG A 148 -9.39 11.44 -1.38
N LEU A 149 -8.14 11.25 -1.00
CA LEU A 149 -7.77 10.59 0.25
C LEU A 149 -8.20 11.41 1.47
N GLN A 150 -8.01 12.73 1.44
CA GLN A 150 -8.46 13.64 2.50
C GLN A 150 -9.98 13.54 2.73
N ASN A 151 -10.75 13.64 1.65
CA ASN A 151 -12.21 13.55 1.72
C ASN A 151 -12.68 12.20 2.29
N TRP A 152 -11.99 11.13 1.98
CA TRP A 152 -12.29 9.81 2.55
C TRP A 152 -12.01 9.75 4.05
N LEU A 153 -10.85 10.25 4.48
CA LEU A 153 -10.48 10.31 5.90
C LEU A 153 -11.48 11.12 6.72
N GLU A 154 -11.94 12.26 6.21
CA GLU A 154 -12.96 13.11 6.85
C GLU A 154 -14.31 12.41 7.00
N LYS A 155 -14.77 11.71 5.95
CA LYS A 155 -16.00 10.91 5.99
C LYS A 155 -15.92 9.81 7.05
N GLN A 156 -14.79 9.10 7.14
CA GLN A 156 -14.59 8.06 8.15
C GLN A 156 -14.57 8.62 9.56
N ALA A 157 -13.94 9.79 9.78
CA ALA A 157 -13.91 10.46 11.06
C ALA A 157 -15.32 10.89 11.51
N THR A 158 -16.15 11.38 10.61
CA THR A 158 -17.54 11.77 10.88
C THR A 158 -18.41 10.56 11.20
N ALA A 159 -18.28 9.46 10.43
CA ALA A 159 -19.04 8.23 10.67
C ALA A 159 -18.74 7.60 12.05
N ARG A 160 -17.50 7.73 12.55
CA ARG A 160 -17.12 7.26 13.90
C ARG A 160 -17.63 8.14 15.03
N LYS A 161 -18.01 9.39 14.78
CA LYS A 161 -18.49 10.36 15.78
C LYS A 161 -20.00 10.32 15.96
N THR A 162 -20.76 9.65 15.11
CA THR A 162 -22.21 9.45 15.28
C THR A 162 -22.41 8.19 16.13
N PRO A 163 -22.75 8.28 17.44
CA PRO A 163 -23.13 7.11 18.21
C PRO A 163 -24.45 6.59 17.66
N ASP A 164 -24.59 5.28 17.57
CA ASP A 164 -25.87 4.61 17.35
C ASP A 164 -26.83 5.00 18.50
N ASP A 165 -27.73 5.95 18.22
CA ASP A 165 -28.76 6.43 19.15
C ASP A 165 -29.97 5.47 19.20
N SER A 166 -29.75 4.17 18.89
CA SER A 166 -30.79 3.15 18.82
C SER A 166 -31.02 2.38 20.14
N THR A 167 -30.48 2.85 21.31
CA THR A 167 -30.74 2.21 22.60
C THR A 167 -31.33 3.18 23.64
N ARG A 168 -32.45 3.80 23.30
CA ARG A 168 -33.37 4.36 24.34
C ARG A 168 -34.81 4.18 23.89
N HIS A 169 -35.39 3.02 24.16
CA HIS A 169 -36.82 2.88 24.46
C HIS A 169 -37.06 1.52 25.10
N PHE A 170 -37.08 1.49 26.39
CA PHE A 170 -37.97 0.59 27.13
C PHE A 170 -38.71 1.41 28.22
N PRO A 171 -40.04 1.30 28.26
CA PRO A 171 -40.84 1.81 29.38
C PRO A 171 -40.66 0.97 30.62
#